data_1b017a2ba57d00d98b93c19307cac13c
#
_entry.id   1b017a2ba57d00d98b93c19307cac13c
#
_cell.length_a   1.000
_cell.length_b   1.000
_cell.length_c   1.000
_cell.angle_alpha   90.00
_cell.angle_beta   90.00
_cell.angle_gamma   90.00
#
_symmetry.space_group_name_H-M   'P 1'
#
loop_
_entity.id
_entity.type
_entity.pdbx_description
1 polymer ?
#
loop_
_entity_poly.entity_id
_entity_poly.type
_entity_poly.pdbx_seq_one_letter_code
_entity_poly.pdbx_strand_id
1 'polypeptide(L)'
;MNTPVVDFVRRYAQQRTTRMHMPGHKGRGPLGCEELDITEIAGADELYEAEGIIAQSEANATQLFGTARTYYSTEGSSQCIRAMLHLALQMRPAKAGRPVLLAARNAHKALLYAAALLDFDIQWLWPAPDAAGALCTCPVEPEALSSALDELSAEGRTPFGVYLTSPDYLGFVQDVAGLSAVCHAHGLPLLVDNAHGAYLHFLKEGSRHPIQLGADLCCDSAHKTLPVLTGGAYLHLGPSVQADEAAVRNALALFGSTSPSYLILQSLDAANAVLADSFREKLDICRWRLGMLCRELDALRPGLALPLTGAHREPLKLTLDAAALGLSGQQLAQALRERGVECEYADPLYIVLMPSAESSAAEFACLQTALHAICDEAPAADVSVTAGDPAAFAALAGALEAQPRRFTIREAVLAPQEMIPAAEAVGRICAAPAVSCPPAIPIMVSGETVPPEALPLFARYGIEKAAVVKE
;
A
#
# COMPACT_ATOMS: atom_id res chain seq x y z
N MET A 1 16.52 -14.70 -17.41
CA MET A 1 16.77 -13.24 -17.46
C MET A 1 18.10 -12.99 -16.78
N ASN A 2 18.94 -12.06 -17.26
CA ASN A 2 20.20 -11.70 -16.60
C ASN A 2 19.95 -10.85 -15.35
N THR A 3 20.92 -10.84 -14.43
CA THR A 3 20.90 -10.13 -13.17
C THR A 3 22.09 -9.18 -13.04
N PRO A 4 22.10 -8.05 -13.80
CA PRO A 4 23.29 -7.21 -13.96
C PRO A 4 23.83 -6.66 -12.64
N VAL A 5 22.97 -6.28 -11.68
CA VAL A 5 23.37 -5.76 -10.37
C VAL A 5 23.99 -6.88 -9.51
N VAL A 6 23.29 -8.03 -9.41
CA VAL A 6 23.78 -9.20 -8.65
C VAL A 6 25.10 -9.72 -9.23
N ASP A 7 25.19 -9.81 -10.56
CA ASP A 7 26.38 -10.32 -11.24
C ASP A 7 27.60 -9.40 -11.04
N PHE A 8 27.37 -8.08 -11.06
CA PHE A 8 28.42 -7.10 -10.77
C PHE A 8 28.91 -7.25 -9.32
N VAL A 9 28.02 -7.22 -8.34
CA VAL A 9 28.38 -7.25 -6.93
C VAL A 9 29.09 -8.55 -6.55
N ARG A 10 28.62 -9.70 -7.06
CA ARG A 10 29.27 -11.00 -6.83
C ARG A 10 30.68 -11.05 -7.41
N ARG A 11 30.89 -10.55 -8.64
CA ARG A 11 32.22 -10.46 -9.24
C ARG A 11 33.13 -9.57 -8.42
N TYR A 12 32.63 -8.40 -7.97
CA TYR A 12 33.40 -7.48 -7.14
C TYR A 12 33.81 -8.11 -5.80
N ALA A 13 32.92 -8.82 -5.14
CA ALA A 13 33.22 -9.55 -3.89
C ALA A 13 34.30 -10.62 -4.10
N GLN A 14 34.24 -11.38 -5.23
CA GLN A 14 35.21 -12.43 -5.57
C GLN A 14 36.61 -11.87 -5.89
N GLN A 15 36.71 -10.66 -6.43
CA GLN A 15 38.00 -10.02 -6.78
C GLN A 15 38.84 -9.65 -5.56
N ARG A 16 38.26 -9.67 -4.35
CA ARG A 16 38.95 -9.31 -3.09
C ARG A 16 39.67 -7.96 -3.14
N THR A 17 39.11 -7.01 -3.89
CA THR A 17 39.65 -5.66 -4.02
C THR A 17 39.74 -5.00 -2.64
N THR A 18 40.84 -4.30 -2.37
CA THR A 18 40.98 -3.54 -1.12
C THR A 18 40.01 -2.37 -1.10
N ARG A 19 39.07 -2.40 -0.17
CA ARG A 19 37.98 -1.44 -0.08
C ARG A 19 38.38 -0.18 0.67
N MET A 20 38.80 0.87 -0.03
CA MET A 20 39.06 2.20 0.54
C MET A 20 37.88 3.17 0.32
N HIS A 21 36.78 2.66 -0.17
CA HIS A 21 35.48 3.34 -0.34
C HIS A 21 34.49 2.97 0.78
N MET A 22 33.36 3.65 0.86
CA MET A 22 32.23 3.26 1.71
C MET A 22 31.57 1.95 1.20
N PRO A 23 30.86 1.19 2.02
CA PRO A 23 30.51 1.43 3.42
C PRO A 23 31.69 1.21 4.40
N GLY A 24 31.51 1.70 5.64
CA GLY A 24 32.53 1.65 6.70
C GLY A 24 32.94 0.26 7.16
N HIS A 25 32.12 -0.75 7.00
CA HIS A 25 32.41 -2.15 7.34
C HIS A 25 33.41 -2.84 6.40
N LYS A 26 33.72 -2.24 5.24
CA LYS A 26 34.74 -2.73 4.30
C LYS A 26 34.50 -4.18 3.83
N GLY A 27 33.26 -4.62 3.74
CA GLY A 27 32.86 -5.98 3.36
C GLY A 27 33.02 -7.02 4.47
N ARG A 28 33.09 -6.61 5.72
CA ARG A 28 33.23 -7.47 6.90
C ARG A 28 32.29 -6.99 7.99
N GLY A 29 31.60 -7.90 8.66
CA GLY A 29 30.71 -7.54 9.75
C GLY A 29 29.96 -8.74 10.29
N PRO A 30 29.08 -8.53 11.29
CA PRO A 30 28.42 -9.60 12.01
C PRO A 30 27.21 -10.20 11.30
N LEU A 31 26.69 -9.57 10.25
CA LEU A 31 25.46 -10.03 9.56
C LEU A 31 25.74 -11.11 8.51
N GLY A 32 26.99 -11.17 7.96
CA GLY A 32 27.39 -12.16 6.97
C GLY A 32 26.99 -11.80 5.52
N CYS A 33 26.40 -10.64 5.29
CA CYS A 33 26.07 -10.13 3.96
C CYS A 33 26.90 -8.90 3.55
N GLU A 34 27.78 -8.40 4.40
CA GLU A 34 28.51 -7.14 4.22
C GLU A 34 29.44 -7.17 3.02
N GLU A 35 29.90 -8.33 2.57
CA GLU A 35 30.69 -8.46 1.35
C GLU A 35 29.91 -8.09 0.09
N LEU A 36 28.58 -8.23 0.13
CA LEU A 36 27.65 -7.90 -0.95
C LEU A 36 27.11 -6.47 -0.85
N ASP A 37 27.36 -5.78 0.26
CA ASP A 37 26.95 -4.40 0.44
C ASP A 37 28.05 -3.45 -0.08
N ILE A 38 27.70 -2.69 -1.11
CA ILE A 38 28.60 -1.74 -1.79
C ILE A 38 27.89 -0.39 -1.93
N THR A 39 28.57 0.58 -2.47
CA THR A 39 28.04 1.88 -2.88
C THR A 39 28.35 2.14 -4.36
N GLU A 40 28.18 3.35 -4.83
CA GLU A 40 28.40 3.82 -6.22
C GLU A 40 29.91 3.83 -6.54
N ILE A 41 30.51 2.65 -6.69
CA ILE A 41 31.92 2.49 -7.10
C ILE A 41 32.06 2.39 -8.62
N ALA A 42 33.26 2.49 -9.14
CA ALA A 42 33.53 2.40 -10.57
C ALA A 42 32.95 1.09 -11.18
N GLY A 43 32.05 1.23 -12.12
CA GLY A 43 31.30 0.12 -12.77
C GLY A 43 30.02 -0.30 -12.06
N ALA A 44 29.78 0.14 -10.82
CA ALA A 44 28.45 0.20 -10.24
C ALA A 44 27.70 1.41 -10.79
N ASP A 45 26.42 1.49 -10.53
CA ASP A 45 25.54 2.53 -11.05
C ASP A 45 25.05 3.42 -9.90
N GLU A 46 24.48 4.56 -10.19
CA GLU A 46 23.81 5.45 -9.25
C GLU A 46 22.29 5.41 -9.47
N LEU A 47 21.49 5.17 -8.42
CA LEU A 47 20.06 4.88 -8.58
C LEU A 47 19.29 6.01 -9.27
N TYR A 48 19.59 7.26 -8.95
CA TYR A 48 18.85 8.41 -9.49
C TYR A 48 19.50 9.01 -10.76
N GLU A 49 20.64 8.49 -11.17
CA GLU A 49 21.32 8.84 -12.43
C GLU A 49 21.71 7.57 -13.22
N ALA A 50 20.87 6.52 -13.12
CA ALA A 50 21.19 5.19 -13.61
C ALA A 50 21.31 5.17 -15.14
N GLU A 51 22.49 4.76 -15.61
CA GLU A 51 22.84 4.55 -17.02
C GLU A 51 23.45 3.16 -17.27
N GLY A 52 23.76 2.43 -16.20
CA GLY A 52 24.50 1.18 -16.22
C GLY A 52 23.66 -0.04 -15.81
N ILE A 53 24.15 -0.74 -14.76
CA ILE A 53 23.57 -2.02 -14.32
C ILE A 53 22.19 -1.88 -13.67
N ILE A 54 21.93 -0.75 -12.99
CA ILE A 54 20.60 -0.47 -12.42
C ILE A 54 19.62 -0.20 -13.54
N ALA A 55 19.97 0.68 -14.51
CA ALA A 55 19.13 0.95 -15.68
C ALA A 55 18.80 -0.32 -16.47
N GLN A 56 19.75 -1.24 -16.63
CA GLN A 56 19.51 -2.54 -17.28
C GLN A 56 18.55 -3.42 -16.48
N SER A 57 18.67 -3.43 -15.15
CA SER A 57 17.75 -4.18 -14.28
C SER A 57 16.35 -3.60 -14.29
N GLU A 58 16.20 -2.28 -14.27
CA GLU A 58 14.93 -1.57 -14.43
C GLU A 58 14.27 -1.84 -15.80
N ALA A 59 15.09 -1.93 -16.87
CA ALA A 59 14.61 -2.32 -18.19
C ALA A 59 14.07 -3.77 -18.20
N ASN A 60 14.72 -4.69 -17.48
CA ASN A 60 14.21 -6.04 -17.27
C ASN A 60 12.85 -6.03 -16.56
N ALA A 61 12.72 -5.27 -15.48
CA ALA A 61 11.43 -5.11 -14.77
C ALA A 61 10.36 -4.48 -15.67
N THR A 62 10.71 -3.45 -16.46
CA THR A 62 9.83 -2.82 -17.44
C THR A 62 9.27 -3.86 -18.43
N GLN A 63 10.13 -4.70 -18.96
CA GLN A 63 9.71 -5.79 -19.88
C GLN A 63 8.81 -6.81 -19.18
N LEU A 64 9.15 -7.22 -17.95
CA LEU A 64 8.40 -8.20 -17.19
C LEU A 64 7.00 -7.74 -16.83
N PHE A 65 6.85 -6.48 -16.41
CA PHE A 65 5.57 -5.91 -16.04
C PHE A 65 4.80 -5.34 -17.24
N GLY A 66 5.41 -5.24 -18.43
CA GLY A 66 4.77 -4.68 -19.63
C GLY A 66 4.34 -3.23 -19.45
N THR A 67 5.13 -2.44 -18.74
CA THR A 67 4.91 -1.02 -18.49
C THR A 67 5.65 -0.17 -19.54
N ALA A 68 5.36 1.13 -19.60
CA ALA A 68 6.18 2.03 -20.42
C ALA A 68 7.59 2.19 -19.82
N ARG A 69 7.64 2.33 -18.49
CA ARG A 69 8.87 2.38 -17.69
C ARG A 69 8.58 1.88 -16.27
N THR A 70 9.59 1.25 -15.67
CA THR A 70 9.59 0.84 -14.26
C THR A 70 10.89 1.29 -13.63
N TYR A 71 10.77 1.99 -12.50
CA TYR A 71 11.89 2.50 -11.72
C TYR A 71 11.93 1.84 -10.35
N TYR A 72 13.12 1.65 -9.81
CA TYR A 72 13.34 1.06 -8.49
C TYR A 72 13.28 2.09 -7.38
N SER A 73 12.82 1.63 -6.22
CA SER A 73 12.95 2.33 -4.94
C SER A 73 13.52 1.37 -3.90
N THR A 74 14.43 1.88 -3.06
CA THR A 74 14.94 1.19 -1.86
C THR A 74 14.29 1.71 -0.57
N GLU A 75 13.36 2.66 -0.69
CA GLU A 75 12.68 3.36 0.41
C GLU A 75 11.18 2.95 0.50
N GLY A 76 10.82 1.83 -0.12
CA GLY A 76 9.45 1.33 -0.18
C GLY A 76 8.52 2.15 -1.07
N SER A 77 7.27 1.70 -1.18
CA SER A 77 6.24 2.42 -1.93
C SER A 77 5.95 3.83 -1.38
N SER A 78 6.35 4.14 -0.16
CA SER A 78 6.20 5.49 0.41
C SER A 78 6.97 6.55 -0.38
N GLN A 79 8.16 6.22 -0.89
CA GLN A 79 8.90 7.09 -1.81
C GLN A 79 8.17 7.17 -3.16
N CYS A 80 7.76 6.01 -3.70
CA CYS A 80 7.06 5.94 -4.98
C CYS A 80 5.75 6.74 -4.98
N ILE A 81 4.96 6.67 -3.89
CA ILE A 81 3.72 7.47 -3.73
C ILE A 81 4.03 8.96 -3.81
N ARG A 82 5.04 9.44 -3.08
CA ARG A 82 5.42 10.87 -3.09
C ARG A 82 5.92 11.31 -4.46
N ALA A 83 6.76 10.49 -5.11
CA ALA A 83 7.27 10.75 -6.45
C ALA A 83 6.14 10.77 -7.49
N MET A 84 5.22 9.80 -7.42
CA MET A 84 4.04 9.70 -8.29
C MET A 84 3.16 10.96 -8.20
N LEU A 85 2.89 11.45 -6.99
CA LEU A 85 2.11 12.66 -6.76
C LEU A 85 2.84 13.91 -7.23
N HIS A 86 4.16 13.99 -7.04
CA HIS A 86 4.98 15.08 -7.56
C HIS A 86 4.94 15.12 -9.10
N LEU A 87 5.09 13.97 -9.75
CA LEU A 87 4.98 13.87 -11.21
C LEU A 87 3.59 14.27 -11.72
N ALA A 88 2.53 13.82 -11.06
CA ALA A 88 1.16 14.21 -11.45
C ALA A 88 0.94 15.72 -11.33
N LEU A 89 1.48 16.37 -10.31
CA LEU A 89 1.48 17.83 -10.16
C LEU A 89 2.26 18.54 -11.28
N GLN A 90 3.42 17.99 -11.69
CA GLN A 90 4.19 18.55 -12.81
C GLN A 90 3.45 18.38 -14.14
N MET A 91 2.79 17.25 -14.36
CA MET A 91 2.00 16.99 -15.56
C MET A 91 0.78 17.92 -15.66
N ARG A 92 0.20 18.30 -14.52
CA ARG A 92 -1.01 19.12 -14.42
C ARG A 92 -0.87 20.20 -13.34
N PRO A 93 -0.06 21.24 -13.56
CA PRO A 93 0.09 22.33 -12.60
C PRO A 93 -1.25 23.06 -12.44
N ALA A 94 -1.56 23.46 -11.22
CA ALA A 94 -2.75 24.26 -10.94
C ALA A 94 -2.68 25.57 -11.70
N LYS A 95 -3.75 25.94 -12.41
CA LYS A 95 -3.85 27.21 -13.13
C LYS A 95 -4.08 28.40 -12.18
N ALA A 96 -4.72 28.15 -11.06
CA ALA A 96 -4.98 29.13 -10.00
C ALA A 96 -5.26 28.41 -8.68
N GLY A 97 -4.94 29.03 -7.57
CA GLY A 97 -5.20 28.50 -6.24
C GLY A 97 -4.30 27.32 -5.87
N ARG A 98 -4.68 26.61 -4.79
CA ARG A 98 -3.98 25.43 -4.32
C ARG A 98 -4.34 24.23 -5.16
N PRO A 99 -3.37 23.37 -5.55
CA PRO A 99 -3.68 22.12 -6.27
C PRO A 99 -4.59 21.22 -5.43
N VAL A 100 -5.47 20.48 -6.08
CA VAL A 100 -6.41 19.55 -5.42
C VAL A 100 -6.22 18.15 -6.01
N LEU A 101 -6.18 17.15 -5.16
CA LEU A 101 -6.23 15.73 -5.51
C LEU A 101 -7.59 15.16 -5.11
N LEU A 102 -8.22 14.38 -5.96
CA LEU A 102 -9.38 13.56 -5.57
C LEU A 102 -8.88 12.18 -5.15
N ALA A 103 -9.18 11.72 -3.93
CA ALA A 103 -8.62 10.49 -3.40
C ALA A 103 -9.61 9.67 -2.58
N ALA A 104 -9.54 8.34 -2.67
CA ALA A 104 -10.28 7.45 -1.79
C ALA A 104 -9.79 7.56 -0.33
N ARG A 105 -10.72 7.52 0.62
CA ARG A 105 -10.43 7.79 2.04
C ARG A 105 -9.53 6.75 2.71
N ASN A 106 -9.46 5.53 2.22
CA ASN A 106 -8.58 4.47 2.72
C ASN A 106 -7.12 4.60 2.26
N ALA A 107 -6.66 5.84 2.04
CA ALA A 107 -5.31 6.10 1.58
C ALA A 107 -4.26 5.92 2.68
N HIS A 108 -3.10 5.37 2.30
CA HIS A 108 -1.95 5.24 3.19
C HIS A 108 -1.42 6.63 3.62
N LYS A 109 -0.91 6.74 4.84
CA LYS A 109 -0.37 8.02 5.40
C LYS A 109 0.71 8.69 4.53
N ALA A 110 1.37 7.94 3.63
CA ALA A 110 2.34 8.52 2.70
C ALA A 110 1.71 9.57 1.78
N LEU A 111 0.40 9.43 1.42
CA LEU A 111 -0.35 10.45 0.69
C LEU A 111 -0.47 11.74 1.51
N LEU A 112 -0.76 11.64 2.81
CA LEU A 112 -0.90 12.82 3.68
C LEU A 112 0.42 13.55 3.87
N TYR A 113 1.51 12.81 4.00
CA TYR A 113 2.85 13.41 4.03
C TYR A 113 3.23 14.04 2.69
N ALA A 114 2.82 13.43 1.57
CA ALA A 114 3.00 14.05 0.26
C ALA A 114 2.21 15.37 0.16
N ALA A 115 0.94 15.39 0.64
CA ALA A 115 0.13 16.61 0.66
C ALA A 115 0.77 17.73 1.49
N ALA A 116 1.36 17.38 2.64
CA ALA A 116 2.09 18.35 3.46
C ALA A 116 3.36 18.86 2.78
N LEU A 117 4.14 18.00 2.14
CA LEU A 117 5.41 18.35 1.51
C LEU A 117 5.23 19.11 0.19
N LEU A 118 4.26 18.71 -0.62
CA LEU A 118 3.99 19.26 -1.95
C LEU A 118 2.92 20.36 -1.95
N ASP A 119 2.30 20.62 -0.81
CA ASP A 119 1.35 21.70 -0.57
C ASP A 119 0.10 21.68 -1.45
N PHE A 120 -0.61 20.54 -1.45
CA PHE A 120 -1.90 20.38 -2.12
C PHE A 120 -3.01 19.97 -1.14
N ASP A 121 -4.25 20.24 -1.53
CA ASP A 121 -5.44 19.80 -0.80
C ASP A 121 -5.95 18.47 -1.32
N ILE A 122 -6.66 17.73 -0.46
CA ILE A 122 -7.30 16.47 -0.83
C ILE A 122 -8.81 16.62 -0.70
N GLN A 123 -9.53 16.33 -1.78
CA GLN A 123 -10.96 16.06 -1.76
C GLN A 123 -11.14 14.55 -1.59
N TRP A 124 -11.91 14.15 -0.57
CA TRP A 124 -12.08 12.74 -0.27
C TRP A 124 -13.27 12.13 -1.01
N LEU A 125 -13.06 10.93 -1.56
CA LEU A 125 -14.12 10.01 -1.91
C LEU A 125 -14.38 9.11 -0.70
N TRP A 126 -15.60 9.10 -0.23
CA TRP A 126 -16.03 8.27 0.87
C TRP A 126 -16.68 6.99 0.34
N PRO A 127 -16.55 5.84 1.05
CA PRO A 127 -17.25 4.63 0.68
C PRO A 127 -18.77 4.84 0.86
N ALA A 128 -19.56 4.12 0.05
CA ALA A 128 -21.00 4.09 0.27
C ALA A 128 -21.32 3.60 1.70
N PRO A 129 -22.41 4.08 2.34
CA PRO A 129 -22.73 3.77 3.73
C PRO A 129 -22.81 2.27 4.06
N ASP A 130 -23.28 1.46 3.12
CA ASP A 130 -23.38 0.00 3.24
C ASP A 130 -22.02 -0.71 3.08
N ALA A 131 -21.05 -0.07 2.43
CA ALA A 131 -19.69 -0.57 2.27
C ALA A 131 -18.74 -0.12 3.38
N ALA A 132 -19.15 0.81 4.26
CA ALA A 132 -18.32 1.45 5.28
C ALA A 132 -18.05 0.58 6.53
N GLY A 133 -18.23 -0.74 6.44
CA GLY A 133 -18.09 -1.66 7.60
C GLY A 133 -16.67 -1.72 8.19
N ALA A 134 -15.64 -1.38 7.43
CA ALA A 134 -14.26 -1.40 7.87
C ALA A 134 -13.49 -0.18 7.33
N LEU A 135 -12.61 0.40 8.17
CA LEU A 135 -11.77 1.55 7.76
C LEU A 135 -10.82 1.23 6.59
N CYS A 136 -10.43 -0.03 6.46
CA CYS A 136 -9.43 -0.46 5.47
C CYS A 136 -9.99 -0.58 4.05
N THR A 137 -11.30 -0.46 3.86
CA THR A 137 -11.91 -0.61 2.54
C THR A 137 -12.67 0.66 2.13
N CYS A 138 -12.54 1.05 0.87
CA CYS A 138 -13.24 2.19 0.31
C CYS A 138 -13.53 1.91 -1.18
N PRO A 139 -14.55 1.08 -1.47
CA PRO A 139 -14.98 0.86 -2.84
C PRO A 139 -15.41 2.18 -3.48
N VAL A 140 -14.95 2.41 -4.69
CA VAL A 140 -15.30 3.57 -5.51
C VAL A 140 -15.92 3.06 -6.80
N GLU A 141 -17.17 3.40 -7.03
CA GLU A 141 -17.86 3.07 -8.27
C GLU A 141 -17.56 4.12 -9.36
N PRO A 142 -17.42 3.73 -10.64
CA PRO A 142 -17.16 4.68 -11.73
C PRO A 142 -18.17 5.83 -11.80
N GLU A 143 -19.44 5.57 -11.56
CA GLU A 143 -20.50 6.56 -11.54
C GLU A 143 -20.35 7.57 -10.40
N ALA A 144 -19.95 7.12 -9.22
CA ALA A 144 -19.68 7.98 -8.07
C ALA A 144 -18.46 8.88 -8.33
N LEU A 145 -17.41 8.32 -8.95
CA LEU A 145 -16.25 9.10 -9.37
C LEU A 145 -16.62 10.18 -10.39
N SER A 146 -17.42 9.82 -11.41
CA SER A 146 -17.88 10.77 -12.43
C SER A 146 -18.66 11.92 -11.80
N SER A 147 -19.60 11.62 -10.92
CA SER A 147 -20.41 12.63 -10.20
C SER A 147 -19.51 13.58 -9.38
N ALA A 148 -18.55 13.05 -8.62
CA ALA A 148 -17.64 13.87 -7.83
C ALA A 148 -16.75 14.78 -8.71
N LEU A 149 -16.33 14.32 -9.88
CA LEU A 149 -15.56 15.13 -10.83
C LEU A 149 -16.42 16.23 -11.48
N ASP A 150 -17.68 15.95 -11.78
CA ASP A 150 -18.63 16.93 -12.32
C ASP A 150 -18.94 18.02 -11.30
N GLU A 151 -19.14 17.65 -10.02
CA GLU A 151 -19.34 18.58 -8.90
C GLU A 151 -18.13 19.52 -8.74
N LEU A 152 -16.91 18.98 -8.68
CA LEU A 152 -15.70 19.78 -8.62
C LEU A 152 -15.57 20.73 -9.82
N SER A 153 -15.90 20.27 -11.02
CA SER A 153 -15.89 21.07 -12.23
C SER A 153 -16.90 22.23 -12.17
N ALA A 154 -18.09 21.97 -11.65
CA ALA A 154 -19.13 22.98 -11.45
C ALA A 154 -18.71 24.07 -10.43
N GLU A 155 -17.87 23.71 -9.45
CA GLU A 155 -17.24 24.63 -8.50
C GLU A 155 -16.03 25.39 -9.12
N GLY A 156 -15.67 25.14 -10.37
CA GLY A 156 -14.49 25.71 -11.02
C GLY A 156 -13.17 25.12 -10.51
N ARG A 157 -13.20 23.95 -9.86
CA ARG A 157 -12.06 23.23 -9.32
C ARG A 157 -11.75 22.03 -10.22
N THR A 158 -10.51 21.91 -10.64
CA THR A 158 -10.06 20.76 -11.43
C THR A 158 -8.94 20.07 -10.66
N PRO A 159 -9.11 18.80 -10.27
CA PRO A 159 -8.05 18.06 -9.60
C PRO A 159 -6.87 17.80 -10.57
N PHE A 160 -5.67 17.65 -10.01
CA PHE A 160 -4.51 17.29 -10.82
C PHE A 160 -4.42 15.78 -11.09
N GLY A 161 -5.23 14.97 -10.41
CA GLY A 161 -5.35 13.54 -10.62
C GLY A 161 -6.35 12.90 -9.66
N VAL A 162 -6.58 11.61 -9.86
CA VAL A 162 -7.37 10.75 -8.96
C VAL A 162 -6.43 9.70 -8.35
N TYR A 163 -6.49 9.50 -7.03
CA TYR A 163 -5.65 8.54 -6.31
C TYR A 163 -6.50 7.49 -5.61
N LEU A 164 -6.18 6.22 -5.85
CA LEU A 164 -6.88 5.06 -5.30
C LEU A 164 -5.90 4.05 -4.72
N THR A 165 -6.34 3.31 -3.70
CA THR A 165 -5.64 2.12 -3.19
C THR A 165 -6.30 0.86 -3.73
N SER A 166 -5.54 -0.01 -4.42
CA SER A 166 -6.03 -1.27 -4.99
C SER A 166 -4.87 -2.25 -5.22
N PRO A 167 -4.86 -3.43 -4.58
CA PRO A 167 -5.81 -3.90 -3.58
C PRO A 167 -5.74 -3.14 -2.26
N ASP A 168 -6.85 -3.13 -1.53
CA ASP A 168 -6.86 -2.63 -0.16
C ASP A 168 -6.34 -3.68 0.86
N TYR A 169 -6.37 -3.31 2.14
CA TYR A 169 -5.86 -4.17 3.20
C TYR A 169 -6.69 -5.45 3.42
N LEU A 170 -7.98 -5.42 3.13
CA LEU A 170 -8.88 -6.57 3.26
C LEU A 170 -9.01 -7.38 1.95
N GLY A 171 -8.26 -7.02 0.92
CA GLY A 171 -8.22 -7.72 -0.36
C GLY A 171 -9.30 -7.29 -1.36
N PHE A 172 -9.92 -6.13 -1.17
CA PHE A 172 -10.80 -5.56 -2.18
C PHE A 172 -9.97 -4.95 -3.32
N VAL A 173 -10.39 -5.20 -4.56
CA VAL A 173 -9.78 -4.68 -5.78
C VAL A 173 -10.78 -3.77 -6.48
N GLN A 174 -10.37 -2.54 -6.77
CA GLN A 174 -11.18 -1.56 -7.49
C GLN A 174 -11.42 -1.99 -8.95
N ASP A 175 -12.50 -1.51 -9.56
CA ASP A 175 -12.66 -1.54 -11.02
C ASP A 175 -11.74 -0.50 -11.67
N VAL A 176 -10.44 -0.81 -11.69
CA VAL A 176 -9.43 0.11 -12.23
C VAL A 176 -9.70 0.47 -13.68
N ALA A 177 -10.23 -0.46 -14.49
CA ALA A 177 -10.52 -0.20 -15.90
C ALA A 177 -11.68 0.81 -16.07
N GLY A 178 -12.78 0.61 -15.35
CA GLY A 178 -13.89 1.54 -15.34
C GLY A 178 -13.51 2.92 -14.81
N LEU A 179 -12.77 2.95 -13.68
CA LEU A 179 -12.30 4.18 -13.05
C LEU A 179 -11.29 4.93 -13.93
N SER A 180 -10.40 4.21 -14.63
CA SER A 180 -9.47 4.80 -15.60
C SER A 180 -10.21 5.44 -16.77
N ALA A 181 -11.24 4.76 -17.31
CA ALA A 181 -12.05 5.33 -18.40
C ALA A 181 -12.71 6.65 -18.00
N VAL A 182 -13.26 6.72 -16.76
CA VAL A 182 -13.83 7.97 -16.22
C VAL A 182 -12.76 9.05 -16.10
N CYS A 183 -11.61 8.75 -15.49
CA CYS A 183 -10.52 9.71 -15.34
C CYS A 183 -10.08 10.27 -16.69
N HIS A 184 -9.87 9.41 -17.68
CA HIS A 184 -9.44 9.81 -19.03
C HIS A 184 -10.51 10.63 -19.78
N ALA A 185 -11.80 10.33 -19.57
CA ALA A 185 -12.89 11.14 -20.15
C ALA A 185 -12.87 12.58 -19.59
N HIS A 186 -12.45 12.77 -18.35
CA HIS A 186 -12.23 14.08 -17.73
C HIS A 186 -10.81 14.64 -17.97
N GLY A 187 -9.98 13.95 -18.75
CA GLY A 187 -8.60 14.32 -19.05
C GLY A 187 -7.68 14.30 -17.84
N LEU A 188 -7.94 13.45 -16.85
CA LEU A 188 -7.19 13.33 -15.60
C LEU A 188 -6.38 12.03 -15.56
N PRO A 189 -5.19 12.02 -14.93
CA PRO A 189 -4.46 10.78 -14.68
C PRO A 189 -5.07 10.03 -13.50
N LEU A 190 -5.08 8.69 -13.60
CA LEU A 190 -5.37 7.78 -12.52
C LEU A 190 -4.06 7.28 -11.89
N LEU A 191 -3.91 7.51 -10.58
CA LEU A 191 -2.77 7.11 -9.77
C LEU A 191 -3.20 5.98 -8.82
N VAL A 192 -2.52 4.84 -8.85
CA VAL A 192 -2.90 3.69 -8.05
C VAL A 192 -1.79 3.28 -7.09
N ASP A 193 -2.11 3.26 -5.80
CA ASP A 193 -1.31 2.59 -4.77
C ASP A 193 -1.65 1.09 -4.80
N ASN A 194 -0.81 0.33 -5.49
CA ASN A 194 -0.90 -1.12 -5.63
C ASN A 194 0.10 -1.84 -4.71
N ALA A 195 0.39 -1.26 -3.55
CA ALA A 195 1.42 -1.78 -2.65
C ALA A 195 1.22 -3.27 -2.29
N HIS A 196 0.00 -3.79 -2.32
CA HIS A 196 -0.32 -5.20 -2.04
C HIS A 196 -0.52 -6.05 -3.30
N GLY A 197 -0.36 -5.50 -4.50
CA GLY A 197 -0.80 -6.14 -5.75
C GLY A 197 0.29 -6.37 -6.80
N ALA A 198 1.59 -6.26 -6.49
CA ALA A 198 2.66 -6.45 -7.49
C ALA A 198 2.54 -7.78 -8.23
N TYR A 199 2.13 -8.85 -7.56
CA TYR A 199 1.95 -10.17 -8.14
C TYR A 199 0.76 -10.29 -9.11
N LEU A 200 -0.20 -9.35 -9.11
CA LEU A 200 -1.40 -9.38 -9.95
C LEU A 200 -1.09 -9.36 -11.44
N HIS A 201 0.09 -8.89 -11.82
CA HIS A 201 0.58 -8.99 -13.19
C HIS A 201 0.80 -10.43 -13.65
N PHE A 202 1.15 -11.32 -12.73
CA PHE A 202 1.62 -12.69 -13.04
C PHE A 202 0.51 -13.74 -12.94
N LEU A 203 -0.76 -13.33 -12.78
CA LEU A 203 -1.89 -14.26 -12.75
C LEU A 203 -2.07 -14.97 -14.08
N LYS A 204 -2.42 -16.26 -14.02
CA LYS A 204 -2.57 -17.13 -15.20
C LYS A 204 -3.74 -16.72 -16.10
N GLU A 205 -4.81 -16.21 -15.51
CA GLU A 205 -6.02 -15.78 -16.21
C GLU A 205 -5.84 -14.45 -16.96
N GLY A 206 -4.73 -13.80 -16.79
CA GLY A 206 -4.40 -12.49 -17.33
C GLY A 206 -4.04 -11.48 -16.24
N SER A 207 -3.36 -10.43 -16.62
CA SER A 207 -2.93 -9.39 -15.69
C SER A 207 -4.12 -8.62 -15.12
N ARG A 208 -4.10 -8.46 -13.80
CA ARG A 208 -5.00 -7.56 -13.06
C ARG A 208 -4.24 -6.38 -12.45
N HIS A 209 -3.00 -6.17 -12.90
CA HIS A 209 -2.17 -5.07 -12.44
C HIS A 209 -2.71 -3.73 -12.99
N PRO A 210 -2.75 -2.66 -12.19
CA PRO A 210 -3.36 -1.39 -12.54
C PRO A 210 -2.89 -0.78 -13.87
N ILE A 211 -1.60 -0.88 -14.20
CA ILE A 211 -1.06 -0.34 -15.46
C ILE A 211 -1.70 -1.01 -16.69
N GLN A 212 -1.95 -2.33 -16.66
CA GLN A 212 -2.61 -3.02 -17.77
C GLN A 212 -4.12 -2.72 -17.83
N LEU A 213 -4.68 -2.21 -16.73
CA LEU A 213 -6.08 -1.80 -16.64
C LEU A 213 -6.28 -0.30 -16.91
N GLY A 214 -5.21 0.41 -17.28
CA GLY A 214 -5.30 1.80 -17.73
C GLY A 214 -4.85 2.85 -16.71
N ALA A 215 -4.35 2.47 -15.54
CA ALA A 215 -3.75 3.43 -14.62
C ALA A 215 -2.53 4.12 -15.28
N ASP A 216 -2.39 5.42 -15.07
CA ASP A 216 -1.29 6.20 -15.63
C ASP A 216 -0.01 6.05 -14.82
N LEU A 217 -0.13 6.10 -13.50
CA LEU A 217 0.98 5.90 -12.58
C LEU A 217 0.58 4.88 -11.51
N CYS A 218 1.50 4.00 -11.15
CA CYS A 218 1.26 2.96 -10.15
C CYS A 218 2.50 2.73 -9.31
N CYS A 219 2.34 2.44 -8.03
CA CYS A 219 3.43 2.01 -7.17
C CYS A 219 3.16 0.65 -6.56
N ASP A 220 4.21 -0.19 -6.50
CA ASP A 220 4.20 -1.51 -5.90
C ASP A 220 5.17 -1.58 -4.72
N SER A 221 4.75 -2.11 -3.58
CA SER A 221 5.70 -2.61 -2.58
C SER A 221 6.13 -4.02 -2.97
N ALA A 222 7.22 -4.13 -3.74
CA ALA A 222 7.70 -5.43 -4.22
C ALA A 222 7.92 -6.43 -3.07
N HIS A 223 8.47 -5.94 -1.94
CA HIS A 223 8.77 -6.73 -0.75
C HIS A 223 7.55 -7.34 -0.04
N LYS A 224 6.31 -6.89 -0.34
CA LYS A 224 5.11 -7.45 0.31
C LYS A 224 4.63 -8.73 -0.35
N THR A 225 4.79 -8.86 -1.66
CA THR A 225 4.17 -9.95 -2.42
C THR A 225 5.12 -10.67 -3.39
N LEU A 226 6.32 -10.13 -3.61
CA LEU A 226 7.37 -10.72 -4.44
C LEU A 226 8.58 -11.09 -3.56
N PRO A 227 9.49 -11.97 -4.03
CA PRO A 227 10.67 -12.39 -3.27
C PRO A 227 11.75 -11.30 -3.22
N VAL A 228 11.43 -10.20 -2.58
CA VAL A 228 12.26 -8.98 -2.48
C VAL A 228 12.46 -8.60 -1.02
N LEU A 229 13.64 -8.11 -0.66
CA LEU A 229 13.95 -7.60 0.67
C LEU A 229 13.09 -6.38 1.01
N THR A 230 12.77 -6.24 2.30
CA THR A 230 12.01 -5.09 2.83
C THR A 230 12.63 -3.77 2.37
N GLY A 231 11.79 -2.87 1.88
CA GLY A 231 12.19 -1.59 1.30
C GLY A 231 12.20 -1.60 -0.23
N GLY A 232 12.29 -2.77 -0.88
CA GLY A 232 12.22 -2.84 -2.35
C GLY A 232 10.82 -2.53 -2.87
N ALA A 233 10.74 -1.60 -3.83
CA ALA A 233 9.50 -1.15 -4.42
C ALA A 233 9.69 -0.72 -5.89
N TYR A 234 8.59 -0.57 -6.60
CA TYR A 234 8.56 -0.09 -7.98
C TYR A 234 7.68 1.15 -8.12
N LEU A 235 8.11 2.06 -8.99
CA LEU A 235 7.28 3.09 -9.59
C LEU A 235 7.08 2.72 -11.07
N HIS A 236 5.84 2.50 -11.47
CA HIS A 236 5.47 2.13 -12.84
C HIS A 236 4.80 3.31 -13.55
N LEU A 237 5.18 3.52 -14.80
CA LEU A 237 4.57 4.47 -15.70
C LEU A 237 3.77 3.71 -16.77
N GLY A 238 2.51 4.11 -16.96
CA GLY A 238 1.66 3.63 -18.04
C GLY A 238 2.01 4.25 -19.40
N PRO A 239 1.52 3.68 -20.49
CA PRO A 239 1.85 4.14 -21.85
C PRO A 239 1.34 5.55 -22.18
N SER A 240 0.34 6.04 -21.45
CA SER A 240 -0.19 7.41 -21.56
C SER A 240 0.75 8.48 -21.00
N VAL A 241 1.68 8.10 -20.10
CA VAL A 241 2.54 9.05 -19.40
C VAL A 241 3.76 9.40 -20.24
N GLN A 242 3.83 10.67 -20.63
CA GLN A 242 4.99 11.25 -21.30
C GLN A 242 5.78 12.08 -20.27
N ALA A 243 6.58 11.41 -19.46
CA ALA A 243 7.51 12.05 -18.55
C ALA A 243 8.94 11.83 -19.01
N ASP A 244 9.75 12.88 -18.94
CA ASP A 244 11.19 12.79 -19.14
C ASP A 244 11.81 11.92 -18.05
N GLU A 245 12.74 11.05 -18.42
CA GLU A 245 13.43 10.15 -17.49
C GLU A 245 14.11 10.92 -16.36
N ALA A 246 14.78 12.03 -16.68
CA ALA A 246 15.43 12.88 -15.68
C ALA A 246 14.41 13.46 -14.68
N ALA A 247 13.21 13.83 -15.14
CA ALA A 247 12.15 14.33 -14.26
C ALA A 247 11.66 13.24 -13.28
N VAL A 248 11.52 11.98 -13.75
CA VAL A 248 11.10 10.85 -12.90
C VAL A 248 12.17 10.51 -11.86
N ARG A 249 13.43 10.42 -12.28
CA ARG A 249 14.56 10.17 -11.38
C ARG A 249 14.72 11.27 -10.33
N ASN A 250 14.57 12.54 -10.73
CA ASN A 250 14.57 13.67 -9.80
C ASN A 250 13.39 13.62 -8.82
N ALA A 251 12.20 13.21 -9.29
CA ALA A 251 11.04 13.03 -8.39
C ALA A 251 11.27 11.94 -7.34
N LEU A 252 11.95 10.84 -7.70
CA LEU A 252 12.35 9.80 -6.76
C LEU A 252 13.46 10.31 -5.81
N ALA A 253 14.48 10.98 -6.33
CA ALA A 253 15.59 11.54 -5.55
C ALA A 253 15.12 12.54 -4.50
N LEU A 254 14.10 13.36 -4.81
CA LEU A 254 13.54 14.35 -3.88
C LEU A 254 13.05 13.73 -2.55
N PHE A 255 12.65 12.46 -2.57
CA PHE A 255 12.09 11.74 -1.42
C PHE A 255 12.94 10.53 -0.99
N GLY A 256 14.10 10.34 -1.56
CA GLY A 256 14.99 9.21 -1.30
C GLY A 256 16.31 9.61 -0.67
N SER A 257 17.03 8.61 -0.21
CA SER A 257 18.40 8.76 0.27
C SER A 257 19.38 8.77 -0.92
N THR A 258 20.42 9.60 -0.84
CA THR A 258 21.56 9.56 -1.78
C THR A 258 22.46 8.34 -1.57
N SER A 259 22.14 7.47 -0.61
CA SER A 259 22.86 6.22 -0.34
C SER A 259 21.90 5.02 -0.39
N PRO A 260 21.41 4.65 -1.59
CA PRO A 260 20.47 3.54 -1.74
C PRO A 260 21.13 2.22 -1.35
N SER A 261 20.39 1.33 -0.71
CA SER A 261 20.90 0.01 -0.32
C SER A 261 21.11 -0.89 -1.53
N TYR A 262 22.36 -1.25 -1.80
CA TYR A 262 22.71 -2.22 -2.86
C TYR A 262 22.22 -3.64 -2.55
N LEU A 263 21.98 -4.00 -1.29
CA LEU A 263 21.34 -5.27 -0.95
C LEU A 263 19.88 -5.31 -1.44
N ILE A 264 19.14 -4.19 -1.28
CA ILE A 264 17.77 -4.09 -1.80
C ILE A 264 17.77 -4.06 -3.33
N LEU A 265 18.68 -3.32 -3.98
CA LEU A 265 18.81 -3.29 -5.44
C LEU A 265 19.11 -4.68 -6.01
N GLN A 266 20.04 -5.44 -5.40
CA GLN A 266 20.31 -6.83 -5.78
C GLN A 266 19.07 -7.72 -5.61
N SER A 267 18.30 -7.49 -4.56
CA SER A 267 17.07 -8.25 -4.30
C SER A 267 16.01 -8.00 -5.39
N LEU A 268 15.84 -6.75 -5.83
CA LEU A 268 14.95 -6.39 -6.94
C LEU A 268 15.43 -7.01 -8.26
N ASP A 269 16.74 -6.95 -8.52
CA ASP A 269 17.38 -7.54 -9.71
C ASP A 269 17.26 -9.08 -9.74
N ALA A 270 17.53 -9.73 -8.60
CA ALA A 270 17.36 -11.18 -8.47
C ALA A 270 15.89 -11.62 -8.65
N ALA A 271 14.95 -10.82 -8.15
CA ALA A 271 13.53 -11.08 -8.32
C ALA A 271 13.12 -11.10 -9.79
N ASN A 272 13.70 -10.26 -10.66
CA ASN A 272 13.42 -10.29 -12.10
C ASN A 272 13.67 -11.68 -12.71
N ALA A 273 14.75 -12.36 -12.31
CA ALA A 273 15.03 -13.71 -12.81
C ALA A 273 14.00 -14.74 -12.33
N VAL A 274 13.58 -14.66 -11.06
CA VAL A 274 12.54 -15.54 -10.50
C VAL A 274 11.19 -15.29 -11.17
N LEU A 275 10.81 -14.03 -11.37
CA LEU A 275 9.56 -13.63 -12.02
C LEU A 275 9.49 -14.10 -13.48
N ALA A 276 10.62 -14.08 -14.19
CA ALA A 276 10.74 -14.54 -15.57
C ALA A 276 10.65 -16.07 -15.72
N ASP A 277 10.97 -16.82 -14.68
CA ASP A 277 11.15 -18.28 -14.74
C ASP A 277 10.01 -19.02 -14.02
N SER A 278 10.08 -19.10 -12.71
CA SER A 278 9.29 -20.06 -11.91
C SER A 278 8.14 -19.43 -11.12
N PHE A 279 8.05 -18.12 -11.07
CA PHE A 279 7.13 -17.42 -10.17
C PHE A 279 5.65 -17.74 -10.46
N ARG A 280 5.24 -17.77 -11.74
CA ARG A 280 3.83 -18.04 -12.11
C ARG A 280 3.36 -19.40 -11.63
N GLU A 281 4.20 -20.44 -11.77
CA GLU A 281 3.87 -21.79 -11.30
C GLU A 281 3.75 -21.83 -9.77
N LYS A 282 4.69 -21.25 -9.05
CA LYS A 282 4.65 -21.13 -7.58
C LYS A 282 3.41 -20.36 -7.11
N LEU A 283 3.06 -19.29 -7.80
CA LEU A 283 1.88 -18.47 -7.52
C LEU A 283 0.59 -19.30 -7.69
N ASP A 284 0.46 -20.07 -8.76
CA ASP A 284 -0.69 -20.95 -9.01
C ASP A 284 -0.82 -22.03 -7.93
N ILE A 285 0.29 -22.63 -7.50
CA ILE A 285 0.31 -23.59 -6.39
C ILE A 285 -0.14 -22.96 -5.10
N CYS A 286 0.35 -21.76 -4.77
CA CYS A 286 -0.05 -21.02 -3.57
C CYS A 286 -1.56 -20.73 -3.59
N ARG A 287 -2.07 -20.21 -4.69
CA ARG A 287 -3.50 -19.92 -4.87
C ARG A 287 -4.37 -21.17 -4.72
N TRP A 288 -3.93 -22.30 -5.30
CA TRP A 288 -4.64 -23.57 -5.17
C TRP A 288 -4.71 -24.02 -3.70
N ARG A 289 -3.57 -24.00 -2.96
CA ARG A 289 -3.54 -24.33 -1.53
C ARG A 289 -4.47 -23.45 -0.71
N LEU A 290 -4.40 -22.14 -0.96
CA LEU A 290 -5.25 -21.17 -0.27
C LEU A 290 -6.74 -21.41 -0.56
N GLY A 291 -7.09 -21.67 -1.80
CA GLY A 291 -8.47 -22.01 -2.18
C GLY A 291 -8.98 -23.32 -1.57
N MET A 292 -8.10 -24.31 -1.33
CA MET A 292 -8.45 -25.52 -0.59
C MET A 292 -8.74 -25.19 0.87
N LEU A 293 -7.83 -24.45 1.53
CA LEU A 293 -7.97 -24.03 2.92
C LEU A 293 -9.27 -23.23 3.14
N CYS A 294 -9.59 -22.25 2.28
CA CYS A 294 -10.82 -21.48 2.41
C CYS A 294 -12.09 -22.35 2.33
N ARG A 295 -12.12 -23.35 1.43
CA ARG A 295 -13.27 -24.28 1.37
C ARG A 295 -13.42 -25.12 2.65
N GLU A 296 -12.31 -25.57 3.22
CA GLU A 296 -12.31 -26.29 4.49
C GLU A 296 -12.81 -25.42 5.64
N LEU A 297 -12.32 -24.18 5.71
CA LEU A 297 -12.76 -23.23 6.75
C LEU A 297 -14.25 -22.87 6.61
N ASP A 298 -14.74 -22.68 5.40
CA ASP A 298 -16.16 -22.39 5.15
C ASP A 298 -17.06 -23.58 5.54
N ALA A 299 -16.58 -24.83 5.34
CA ALA A 299 -17.28 -26.01 5.80
C ALA A 299 -17.30 -26.17 7.33
N LEU A 300 -16.24 -25.73 8.03
CA LEU A 300 -16.15 -25.79 9.49
C LEU A 300 -16.88 -24.64 10.18
N ARG A 301 -16.72 -23.44 9.67
CA ARG A 301 -17.28 -22.18 10.20
C ARG A 301 -17.68 -21.28 9.03
N PRO A 302 -18.92 -21.38 8.54
CA PRO A 302 -19.42 -20.54 7.44
C PRO A 302 -19.25 -19.05 7.74
N GLY A 303 -18.71 -18.31 6.77
CA GLY A 303 -18.46 -16.88 6.89
C GLY A 303 -17.14 -16.51 7.57
N LEU A 304 -16.33 -17.47 8.06
CA LEU A 304 -15.03 -17.18 8.65
C LEU A 304 -14.05 -16.60 7.62
N ALA A 305 -13.93 -17.21 6.46
CA ALA A 305 -13.02 -16.73 5.40
C ALA A 305 -13.80 -15.85 4.41
N LEU A 306 -13.32 -14.64 4.14
CA LEU A 306 -13.86 -13.82 3.06
C LEU A 306 -13.56 -14.48 1.70
N PRO A 307 -14.45 -14.34 0.68
CA PRO A 307 -14.24 -14.94 -0.61
C PRO A 307 -12.91 -14.50 -1.25
N LEU A 308 -12.16 -15.43 -1.82
CA LEU A 308 -10.95 -15.18 -2.62
C LEU A 308 -11.24 -15.00 -4.10
N THR A 309 -12.48 -15.21 -4.51
CA THR A 309 -12.90 -15.18 -5.91
C THR A 309 -13.90 -14.07 -6.15
N GLY A 310 -13.89 -13.52 -7.36
CA GLY A 310 -14.75 -12.43 -7.78
C GLY A 310 -13.97 -11.29 -8.42
N ALA A 311 -14.67 -10.41 -9.13
CA ALA A 311 -14.06 -9.28 -9.84
C ALA A 311 -13.32 -8.35 -8.88
N HIS A 312 -13.87 -8.16 -7.68
CA HIS A 312 -13.37 -7.23 -6.67
C HIS A 312 -12.59 -7.92 -5.54
N ARG A 313 -11.98 -9.09 -5.80
CA ARG A 313 -11.16 -9.79 -4.80
C ARG A 313 -9.80 -10.16 -5.36
N GLU A 314 -8.78 -9.91 -4.58
CA GLU A 314 -7.45 -10.40 -4.88
C GLU A 314 -7.27 -11.83 -4.33
N PRO A 315 -6.54 -12.72 -5.05
CA PRO A 315 -6.62 -14.13 -4.80
C PRO A 315 -5.62 -14.69 -3.76
N LEU A 316 -4.76 -13.88 -3.15
CA LEU A 316 -3.77 -14.36 -2.18
C LEU A 316 -4.01 -13.94 -0.74
N LYS A 317 -4.82 -12.91 -0.51
CA LYS A 317 -5.02 -12.41 0.84
C LYS A 317 -6.12 -13.16 1.56
N LEU A 318 -5.75 -13.93 2.58
CA LEU A 318 -6.70 -14.61 3.43
C LEU A 318 -7.17 -13.66 4.53
N THR A 319 -8.34 -13.10 4.35
CA THR A 319 -9.01 -12.27 5.35
C THR A 319 -10.03 -13.11 6.10
N LEU A 320 -9.91 -13.19 7.42
CA LEU A 320 -10.82 -13.93 8.29
C LEU A 320 -11.65 -12.97 9.14
N ASP A 321 -12.96 -13.19 9.14
CA ASP A 321 -13.89 -12.52 10.04
C ASP A 321 -13.93 -13.26 11.39
N ALA A 322 -13.32 -12.66 12.41
CA ALA A 322 -13.17 -13.27 13.72
C ALA A 322 -14.53 -13.44 14.43
N ALA A 323 -15.56 -12.67 14.05
CA ALA A 323 -16.90 -12.78 14.61
C ALA A 323 -17.54 -14.15 14.34
N ALA A 324 -17.17 -14.82 13.24
CA ALA A 324 -17.60 -16.19 12.95
C ALA A 324 -17.15 -17.22 14.01
N LEU A 325 -16.15 -16.84 14.82
CA LEU A 325 -15.63 -17.64 15.94
C LEU A 325 -16.03 -17.07 17.32
N GLY A 326 -16.84 -16.00 17.38
CA GLY A 326 -17.13 -15.30 18.62
C GLY A 326 -15.90 -14.60 19.23
N LEU A 327 -14.90 -14.26 18.42
CA LEU A 327 -13.65 -13.63 18.82
C LEU A 327 -13.52 -12.24 18.22
N SER A 328 -12.66 -11.41 18.81
CA SER A 328 -12.12 -10.25 18.10
C SER A 328 -10.95 -10.67 17.20
N GLY A 329 -10.63 -9.86 16.19
CA GLY A 329 -9.46 -10.12 15.34
C GLY A 329 -8.16 -10.18 16.15
N GLN A 330 -8.00 -9.33 17.18
CA GLN A 330 -6.82 -9.40 18.07
C GLN A 330 -6.76 -10.72 18.86
N GLN A 331 -7.90 -11.24 19.34
CA GLN A 331 -7.95 -12.53 20.02
C GLN A 331 -7.62 -13.68 19.07
N LEU A 332 -8.14 -13.65 17.84
CA LEU A 332 -7.81 -14.64 16.82
C LEU A 332 -6.33 -14.58 16.41
N ALA A 333 -5.78 -13.39 16.26
CA ALA A 333 -4.35 -13.21 15.98
C ALA A 333 -3.47 -13.75 17.11
N GLN A 334 -3.86 -13.53 18.37
CA GLN A 334 -3.16 -14.07 19.54
C GLN A 334 -3.23 -15.60 19.57
N ALA A 335 -4.40 -16.19 19.31
CA ALA A 335 -4.58 -17.63 19.26
C ALA A 335 -3.72 -18.31 18.16
N LEU A 336 -3.56 -17.64 17.00
CA LEU A 336 -2.67 -18.09 15.93
C LEU A 336 -1.20 -17.98 16.34
N ARG A 337 -0.80 -16.86 16.96
CA ARG A 337 0.59 -16.67 17.43
C ARG A 337 1.01 -17.73 18.45
N GLU A 338 0.13 -18.11 19.37
CA GLU A 338 0.35 -19.20 20.33
C GLU A 338 0.54 -20.58 19.66
N ARG A 339 0.10 -20.71 18.40
CA ARG A 339 0.27 -21.90 17.56
C ARG A 339 1.33 -21.73 16.46
N GLY A 340 2.21 -20.70 16.62
CA GLY A 340 3.34 -20.47 15.74
C GLY A 340 3.01 -19.82 14.40
N VAL A 341 1.84 -19.17 14.27
CA VAL A 341 1.44 -18.46 13.06
C VAL A 341 1.32 -16.96 13.36
N GLU A 342 2.12 -16.13 12.68
CA GLU A 342 2.02 -14.67 12.75
C GLU A 342 1.19 -14.15 11.57
N CYS A 343 0.25 -13.25 11.84
CA CYS A 343 -0.57 -12.62 10.82
C CYS A 343 -0.02 -11.25 10.42
N GLU A 344 -0.34 -10.80 9.22
CA GLU A 344 0.05 -9.47 8.71
C GLU A 344 -0.70 -8.35 9.44
N TYR A 345 -1.97 -8.57 9.75
CA TYR A 345 -2.85 -7.54 10.28
C TYR A 345 -3.92 -8.14 11.19
N ALA A 346 -4.28 -7.39 12.23
CA ALA A 346 -5.44 -7.66 13.05
C ALA A 346 -6.09 -6.35 13.52
N ASP A 347 -7.42 -6.28 13.40
CA ASP A 347 -8.24 -5.22 13.97
C ASP A 347 -9.37 -5.82 14.83
N PRO A 348 -10.31 -5.03 15.37
CA PRO A 348 -11.40 -5.60 16.15
C PRO A 348 -12.27 -6.64 15.45
N LEU A 349 -12.31 -6.64 14.11
CA LEU A 349 -13.16 -7.49 13.29
C LEU A 349 -12.39 -8.59 12.57
N TYR A 350 -11.31 -8.22 11.91
CA TYR A 350 -10.64 -9.03 10.91
C TYR A 350 -9.21 -9.34 11.30
N ILE A 351 -8.73 -10.47 10.80
CA ILE A 351 -7.29 -10.69 10.61
C ILE A 351 -6.99 -10.88 9.13
N VAL A 352 -5.78 -10.57 8.74
CA VAL A 352 -5.28 -10.77 7.38
C VAL A 352 -4.00 -11.60 7.43
N LEU A 353 -3.97 -12.68 6.67
CA LEU A 353 -2.77 -13.45 6.39
C LEU A 353 -2.38 -13.29 4.92
N MET A 354 -1.10 -13.13 4.67
CA MET A 354 -0.56 -12.88 3.34
C MET A 354 0.41 -13.98 2.90
N PRO A 355 -0.09 -15.17 2.51
CA PRO A 355 0.77 -16.14 1.85
C PRO A 355 1.27 -15.60 0.51
N SER A 356 2.42 -16.08 0.08
CA SER A 356 3.04 -15.70 -1.19
C SER A 356 3.44 -16.92 -2.01
N ALA A 357 3.93 -16.71 -3.22
CA ALA A 357 4.48 -17.76 -4.06
C ALA A 357 5.63 -18.54 -3.40
N GLU A 358 6.27 -17.96 -2.36
CA GLU A 358 7.35 -18.60 -1.61
C GLU A 358 6.86 -19.40 -0.39
N SER A 359 5.56 -19.34 -0.07
CA SER A 359 4.99 -20.09 1.05
C SER A 359 4.98 -21.61 0.78
N SER A 360 5.63 -22.35 1.66
CA SER A 360 5.82 -23.80 1.53
C SER A 360 4.56 -24.60 1.90
N ALA A 361 4.54 -25.88 1.51
CA ALA A 361 3.49 -26.82 1.92
C ALA A 361 3.45 -27.02 3.45
N ALA A 362 4.60 -26.99 4.11
CA ALA A 362 4.70 -27.14 5.57
C ALA A 362 4.08 -25.93 6.31
N GLU A 363 4.29 -24.72 5.81
CA GLU A 363 3.67 -23.51 6.37
C GLU A 363 2.15 -23.54 6.19
N PHE A 364 1.65 -23.96 5.04
CA PHE A 364 0.20 -24.16 4.83
C PHE A 364 -0.37 -25.23 5.76
N ALA A 365 0.33 -26.35 5.99
CA ALA A 365 -0.11 -27.38 6.91
C ALA A 365 -0.12 -26.90 8.36
N CYS A 366 0.87 -26.08 8.77
CA CYS A 366 0.90 -25.43 10.09
C CYS A 366 -0.31 -24.50 10.26
N LEU A 367 -0.55 -23.63 9.29
CA LEU A 367 -1.70 -22.71 9.29
C LEU A 367 -3.03 -23.46 9.37
N GLN A 368 -3.22 -24.50 8.55
CA GLN A 368 -4.41 -25.35 8.53
C GLN A 368 -4.65 -25.99 9.92
N THR A 369 -3.61 -26.60 10.49
CA THR A 369 -3.70 -27.25 11.81
C THR A 369 -4.08 -26.23 12.90
N ALA A 370 -3.46 -25.04 12.88
CA ALA A 370 -3.75 -23.97 13.83
C ALA A 370 -5.21 -23.49 13.73
N LEU A 371 -5.69 -23.24 12.52
CA LEU A 371 -7.06 -22.76 12.28
C LEU A 371 -8.11 -23.83 12.64
N HIS A 372 -7.88 -25.10 12.32
CA HIS A 372 -8.76 -26.19 12.72
C HIS A 372 -8.88 -26.29 14.24
N ALA A 373 -7.75 -26.28 14.96
CA ALA A 373 -7.76 -26.31 16.42
C ALA A 373 -8.54 -25.11 17.02
N ILE A 374 -8.37 -23.92 16.46
CA ILE A 374 -9.10 -22.73 16.92
C ILE A 374 -10.59 -22.88 16.62
N CYS A 375 -10.98 -23.42 15.45
CA CYS A 375 -12.39 -23.66 15.12
C CYS A 375 -13.04 -24.66 16.07
N ASP A 376 -12.32 -25.69 16.48
CA ASP A 376 -12.81 -26.70 17.41
C ASP A 376 -12.97 -26.17 18.85
N GLU A 377 -12.08 -25.29 19.27
CA GLU A 377 -12.07 -24.69 20.61
C GLU A 377 -13.02 -23.48 20.73
N ALA A 378 -13.32 -22.81 19.61
CA ALA A 378 -14.11 -21.59 19.59
C ALA A 378 -15.57 -21.85 20.02
N PRO A 379 -16.18 -20.96 20.83
CA PRO A 379 -17.59 -21.05 21.18
C PRO A 379 -18.48 -20.99 19.91
N ALA A 380 -19.76 -21.36 20.06
CA ALA A 380 -20.74 -21.08 19.02
C ALA A 380 -20.78 -19.58 18.75
N ALA A 381 -20.79 -19.20 17.47
CA ALA A 381 -20.78 -17.79 17.08
C ALA A 381 -21.91 -17.03 17.78
N ASP A 382 -21.54 -16.06 18.61
CA ASP A 382 -22.49 -15.09 19.15
C ASP A 382 -22.59 -13.95 18.13
N VAL A 383 -23.70 -13.91 17.40
CA VAL A 383 -23.96 -12.91 16.34
C VAL A 383 -23.96 -11.46 16.89
N SER A 384 -23.91 -11.29 18.22
CA SER A 384 -23.84 -9.98 18.87
C SER A 384 -22.41 -9.39 18.88
N VAL A 385 -21.39 -10.20 18.60
CA VAL A 385 -20.01 -9.73 18.47
C VAL A 385 -19.78 -9.21 17.05
N THR A 386 -20.18 -7.97 16.86
CA THR A 386 -19.56 -6.95 16.02
C THR A 386 -19.58 -7.14 14.50
N ALA A 387 -20.72 -6.96 13.88
CA ALA A 387 -20.69 -6.32 12.55
C ALA A 387 -19.96 -4.96 12.66
N GLY A 388 -19.18 -4.56 11.64
CA GLY A 388 -18.72 -3.18 11.54
C GLY A 388 -19.84 -2.20 11.90
N ASP A 389 -19.50 -1.00 12.31
CA ASP A 389 -20.49 0.05 12.55
C ASP A 389 -20.52 1.02 11.35
N PRO A 390 -21.23 0.68 10.26
CA PRO A 390 -21.37 1.54 9.10
C PRO A 390 -21.97 2.90 9.46
N ALA A 391 -22.85 2.92 10.48
CA ALA A 391 -23.51 4.14 10.93
C ALA A 391 -22.53 5.11 11.59
N ALA A 392 -21.60 4.61 12.43
CA ALA A 392 -20.58 5.46 13.06
C ALA A 392 -19.62 6.04 11.99
N PHE A 393 -19.27 5.25 10.97
CA PHE A 393 -18.40 5.73 9.91
C PHE A 393 -19.09 6.77 9.01
N ALA A 394 -20.35 6.54 8.64
CA ALA A 394 -21.16 7.49 7.89
C ALA A 394 -21.39 8.79 8.67
N ALA A 395 -21.62 8.69 9.99
CA ALA A 395 -21.75 9.87 10.85
C ALA A 395 -20.44 10.69 10.89
N LEU A 396 -19.28 10.01 11.00
CA LEU A 396 -17.98 10.68 10.93
C LEU A 396 -17.78 11.38 9.59
N ALA A 397 -18.06 10.70 8.48
CA ALA A 397 -17.94 11.26 7.13
C ALA A 397 -18.78 12.52 6.98
N GLY A 398 -20.07 12.47 7.34
CA GLY A 398 -20.98 13.61 7.29
C GLY A 398 -20.54 14.78 8.18
N ALA A 399 -20.03 14.48 9.40
CA ALA A 399 -19.52 15.51 10.30
C ALA A 399 -18.27 16.20 9.73
N LEU A 400 -17.36 15.47 9.10
CA LEU A 400 -16.13 16.02 8.50
C LEU A 400 -16.42 16.83 7.24
N GLU A 401 -17.37 16.40 6.40
CA GLU A 401 -17.79 17.15 5.21
C GLU A 401 -18.51 18.46 5.55
N ALA A 402 -19.29 18.46 6.62
CA ALA A 402 -20.02 19.66 7.06
C ALA A 402 -19.13 20.72 7.71
N GLN A 403 -17.90 20.39 8.12
CA GLN A 403 -17.01 21.30 8.81
C GLN A 403 -16.07 22.03 7.85
N PRO A 404 -15.93 23.38 7.92
CA PRO A 404 -14.89 24.06 7.17
C PRO A 404 -13.51 23.66 7.71
N ARG A 405 -12.60 23.35 6.83
CA ARG A 405 -11.20 23.13 7.22
C ARG A 405 -10.59 24.42 7.75
N ARG A 406 -10.07 24.36 8.96
CA ARG A 406 -9.38 25.50 9.61
C ARG A 406 -7.90 25.55 9.25
N PHE A 407 -7.30 24.39 9.00
CA PHE A 407 -5.90 24.21 8.65
C PHE A 407 -5.80 23.37 7.39
N THR A 408 -4.82 23.67 6.58
CA THR A 408 -4.38 22.74 5.53
C THR A 408 -3.65 21.55 6.16
N ILE A 409 -3.50 20.45 5.41
CA ILE A 409 -2.69 19.31 5.87
C ILE A 409 -1.27 19.77 6.21
N ARG A 410 -0.68 20.62 5.37
CA ARG A 410 0.68 21.18 5.58
C ARG A 410 0.77 21.98 6.86
N GLU A 411 -0.12 22.93 7.07
CA GLU A 411 -0.13 23.77 8.29
C GLU A 411 -0.24 22.90 9.54
N ALA A 412 -1.14 21.92 9.57
CA ALA A 412 -1.33 21.05 10.71
C ALA A 412 -0.13 20.13 10.99
N VAL A 413 0.45 19.53 9.93
CA VAL A 413 1.62 18.63 10.06
C VAL A 413 2.86 19.38 10.55
N LEU A 414 3.05 20.63 10.11
CA LEU A 414 4.23 21.44 10.46
C LEU A 414 4.06 22.28 11.74
N ALA A 415 2.84 22.39 12.27
CA ALA A 415 2.58 23.11 13.51
C ALA A 415 3.18 22.38 14.72
N PRO A 416 3.50 23.08 15.82
CA PRO A 416 3.77 22.44 17.09
C PRO A 416 2.62 21.53 17.52
N GLN A 417 2.94 20.33 18.02
CA GLN A 417 1.97 19.27 18.33
C GLN A 417 2.01 18.91 19.82
N GLU A 418 0.89 18.43 20.31
CA GLU A 418 0.79 17.81 21.63
C GLU A 418 -0.06 16.54 21.57
N MET A 419 0.26 15.60 22.44
CA MET A 419 -0.52 14.35 22.59
C MET A 419 -1.48 14.51 23.77
N ILE A 420 -2.77 14.40 23.50
CA ILE A 420 -3.82 14.52 24.54
C ILE A 420 -4.68 13.24 24.57
N PRO A 421 -5.41 12.96 25.65
CA PRO A 421 -6.40 11.89 25.66
C PRO A 421 -7.39 12.05 24.52
N ALA A 422 -7.76 10.96 23.87
CA ALA A 422 -8.66 10.98 22.70
C ALA A 422 -10.03 11.63 23.03
N ALA A 423 -10.51 11.42 24.24
CA ALA A 423 -11.76 12.03 24.72
C ALA A 423 -11.71 13.58 24.81
N GLU A 424 -10.52 14.15 24.98
CA GLU A 424 -10.29 15.60 25.07
C GLU A 424 -9.98 16.23 23.71
N ALA A 425 -9.86 15.41 22.66
CA ALA A 425 -9.49 15.87 21.32
C ALA A 425 -10.64 16.55 20.56
N VAL A 426 -11.89 16.39 20.99
CA VAL A 426 -13.06 16.98 20.32
C VAL A 426 -12.93 18.50 20.23
N GLY A 427 -13.11 19.05 19.03
CA GLY A 427 -12.95 20.47 18.73
C GLY A 427 -11.51 20.90 18.46
N ARG A 428 -10.52 20.06 18.76
CA ARG A 428 -9.09 20.31 18.46
C ARG A 428 -8.77 19.92 17.01
N ILE A 429 -7.72 20.50 16.47
CA ILE A 429 -7.26 20.21 15.10
C ILE A 429 -6.31 19.01 15.14
N CYS A 430 -6.61 17.96 14.38
CA CYS A 430 -5.74 16.81 14.21
C CYS A 430 -4.41 17.26 13.58
N ALA A 431 -3.29 16.97 14.23
CA ALA A 431 -1.97 17.40 13.79
C ALA A 431 -1.25 16.35 12.96
N ALA A 432 -1.35 15.08 13.35
CA ALA A 432 -0.64 14.00 12.69
C ALA A 432 -1.60 12.90 12.21
N PRO A 433 -1.32 12.25 11.09
CA PRO A 433 -2.11 11.11 10.62
C PRO A 433 -1.89 9.84 11.48
N ALA A 434 -1.44 10.03 12.71
CA ALA A 434 -1.20 8.96 13.68
C ALA A 434 -2.48 8.48 14.38
N VAL A 435 -3.60 9.17 14.21
CA VAL A 435 -4.92 8.73 14.64
C VAL A 435 -5.43 7.74 13.61
N SER A 436 -4.88 6.53 13.62
CA SER A 436 -5.11 5.52 12.59
C SER A 436 -5.34 4.16 13.20
N CYS A 437 -6.11 3.32 12.51
CA CYS A 437 -6.02 1.89 12.73
C CYS A 437 -4.71 1.36 12.13
N PRO A 438 -4.03 0.37 12.72
CA PRO A 438 -3.00 -0.36 12.00
C PRO A 438 -3.58 -0.97 10.72
N PRO A 439 -2.91 -0.85 9.57
CA PRO A 439 -1.53 -0.43 9.36
C PRO A 439 -1.31 0.99 8.83
N ALA A 440 -2.07 1.98 9.20
CA ALA A 440 -1.84 3.39 8.86
C ALA A 440 -2.87 4.04 7.91
N ILE A 441 -4.13 3.56 7.98
CA ILE A 441 -5.27 4.27 7.38
C ILE A 441 -5.87 5.17 8.47
N PRO A 442 -5.85 6.49 8.28
CA PRO A 442 -6.24 7.40 9.35
C PRO A 442 -7.77 7.52 9.49
N ILE A 443 -8.27 7.43 10.72
CA ILE A 443 -9.64 7.83 11.08
C ILE A 443 -9.78 9.33 10.87
N MET A 444 -8.84 10.09 11.42
CA MET A 444 -8.71 11.54 11.25
C MET A 444 -7.46 11.86 10.45
N VAL A 445 -7.51 12.89 9.62
CA VAL A 445 -6.33 13.40 8.92
C VAL A 445 -5.92 14.76 9.43
N SER A 446 -4.64 15.09 9.25
CA SER A 446 -4.10 16.40 9.66
C SER A 446 -4.90 17.54 9.05
N GLY A 447 -5.23 18.55 9.87
CA GLY A 447 -6.02 19.73 9.49
C GLY A 447 -7.52 19.58 9.68
N GLU A 448 -8.04 18.37 9.91
CA GLU A 448 -9.44 18.16 10.29
C GLU A 448 -9.66 18.52 11.77
N THR A 449 -10.80 19.15 12.07
CA THR A 449 -11.24 19.32 13.45
C THR A 449 -11.89 18.04 13.92
N VAL A 450 -11.46 17.52 15.06
CA VAL A 450 -11.99 16.26 15.60
C VAL A 450 -13.45 16.42 16.03
N PRO A 451 -14.41 15.77 15.36
CA PRO A 451 -15.81 15.84 15.75
C PRO A 451 -16.14 14.79 16.83
N PRO A 452 -17.23 14.95 17.58
CA PRO A 452 -17.67 13.94 18.57
C PRO A 452 -17.86 12.55 17.97
N GLU A 453 -18.24 12.44 16.70
CA GLU A 453 -18.46 11.23 15.93
C GLU A 453 -17.18 10.40 15.73
N ALA A 454 -15.99 10.99 15.94
CA ALA A 454 -14.73 10.27 15.92
C ALA A 454 -14.51 9.39 17.16
N LEU A 455 -15.10 9.74 18.31
CA LEU A 455 -14.83 9.06 19.59
C LEU A 455 -15.23 7.59 19.60
N PRO A 456 -16.40 7.16 19.06
CA PRO A 456 -16.72 5.76 18.99
C PRO A 456 -15.71 4.93 18.18
N LEU A 457 -15.17 5.49 17.09
CA LEU A 457 -14.14 4.84 16.28
C LEU A 457 -12.79 4.81 17.02
N PHE A 458 -12.40 5.88 17.71
CA PHE A 458 -11.20 5.87 18.54
C PHE A 458 -11.27 4.77 19.60
N ALA A 459 -12.39 4.67 20.32
CA ALA A 459 -12.58 3.64 21.32
C ALA A 459 -12.54 2.22 20.71
N ARG A 460 -13.20 2.02 19.56
CA ARG A 460 -13.23 0.74 18.85
C ARG A 460 -11.83 0.27 18.42
N TYR A 461 -11.00 1.19 17.90
CA TYR A 461 -9.65 0.87 17.42
C TYR A 461 -8.57 1.05 18.50
N GLY A 462 -8.96 1.22 19.78
CA GLY A 462 -8.04 1.33 20.90
C GLY A 462 -7.15 2.57 20.87
N ILE A 463 -7.63 3.65 20.27
CA ILE A 463 -6.91 4.93 20.20
C ILE A 463 -7.17 5.72 21.48
N GLU A 464 -6.23 5.64 22.41
CA GLU A 464 -6.33 6.31 23.70
C GLU A 464 -5.88 7.78 23.67
N LYS A 465 -4.99 8.13 22.73
CA LYS A 465 -4.41 9.47 22.59
C LYS A 465 -4.43 9.92 21.13
N ALA A 466 -4.65 11.21 20.93
CA ALA A 466 -4.60 11.87 19.64
C ALA A 466 -3.53 12.97 19.63
N ALA A 467 -2.80 13.08 18.50
CA ALA A 467 -1.92 14.21 18.26
C ALA A 467 -2.75 15.37 17.72
N VAL A 468 -2.70 16.50 18.40
CA VAL A 468 -3.42 17.72 18.01
C VAL A 468 -2.45 18.90 17.87
N VAL A 469 -2.85 19.89 17.08
CA VAL A 469 -2.11 21.15 16.99
C VAL A 469 -2.14 21.82 18.35
N LYS A 470 -0.98 22.23 18.83
CA LYS A 470 -0.84 22.93 20.12
C LYS A 470 -1.47 24.31 20.02
N GLU A 471 -2.35 24.63 20.96
CA GLU A 471 -2.95 25.96 21.12
C GLU A 471 -1.99 26.98 21.71
#